data_f3973401d1e94fdb5fa8ed2089902f80
#
_entry.id   f3973401d1e94fdb5fa8ed2089902f80
#
_cell.length_a   1.000
_cell.length_b   1.000
_cell.length_c   1.000
_cell.angle_alpha   90.00
_cell.angle_beta   90.00
_cell.angle_gamma   90.00
#
_symmetry.space_group_name_H-M   'P 1'
#
loop_
_entity.id
_entity.type
_entity.pdbx_description
1 polymer ?
#
loop_
_entity_poly.entity_id
_entity_poly.type
_entity_poly.pdbx_seq_one_letter_code
_entity_poly.pdbx_strand_id
1 'polypeptide(L)'
;MHIILVSDRLATAKSINLGWRHLFIGIAGFVGLVIGTSSLFSYVTVRHAAEIRMPFLQDMLRSLSAAETERSKEFVRENLNAMAVKLGQMQAQMTHLDSLGERLMSMSGVIPAELRSATPGNAGKDRRGGPLVSPSPLSPTELQDALDELSRQIEARGDILSLIEAQLLDARVRKSMLPTTLPVAAQWNGSSFGWRIDPFTGERAMHEGVDFAADPGTPVVAAAGGVVITAERHPEYGNMVEIDHGNDLTTRYAHASKIFVKPGTLVRRGQEIALSGSTGRSTGPHLHFEVRLRGIAQNPNRFLQTAKANVSLARR
;
A
#
# COMPACT_ATOMS: atom_id res chain seq x y z
N MET A 1 51.96 26.09 87.37
CA MET A 1 50.67 26.72 87.67
C MET A 1 50.26 26.25 89.06
N HIS A 2 49.98 27.17 89.96
CA HIS A 2 49.55 26.82 91.31
C HIS A 2 48.02 27.05 91.35
N ILE A 3 47.30 26.00 91.64
CA ILE A 3 45.84 26.07 91.84
C ILE A 3 45.63 25.96 93.37
N ILE A 4 45.12 27.01 93.98
CA ILE A 4 44.76 27.09 95.40
C ILE A 4 43.28 26.74 95.49
N LEU A 5 42.95 25.55 96.01
CA LEU A 5 41.59 25.18 96.33
C LEU A 5 41.29 25.70 97.76
N VAL A 6 40.40 26.69 97.79
CA VAL A 6 39.83 27.19 99.03
C VAL A 6 38.42 26.57 99.19
N SER A 7 38.26 25.75 100.19
CA SER A 7 36.98 25.19 100.58
C SER A 7 36.47 25.81 101.85
N ASP A 8 35.28 26.28 101.91
CA ASP A 8 34.60 26.92 103.01
C ASP A 8 34.45 26.04 104.30
N ARG A 9 34.81 24.74 104.17
CA ARG A 9 34.62 23.76 105.25
C ARG A 9 35.94 23.25 105.90
N LEU A 10 37.09 23.69 105.44
CA LEU A 10 38.37 23.25 105.97
C LEU A 10 39.34 24.44 106.16
N ALA A 11 39.74 24.71 107.38
CA ALA A 11 40.60 25.84 107.80
C ALA A 11 42.07 25.76 107.26
N THR A 12 42.32 24.97 106.24
CA THR A 12 43.66 24.86 105.64
C THR A 12 43.62 24.87 104.16
N ALA A 13 44.25 25.89 103.53
CA ALA A 13 44.41 25.97 102.05
C ALA A 13 45.39 24.90 101.61
N LYS A 14 44.96 23.97 100.80
CA LYS A 14 45.83 22.92 100.22
C LYS A 14 46.27 23.38 98.80
N SER A 15 47.56 23.76 98.70
CA SER A 15 48.12 24.09 97.41
C SER A 15 48.56 22.83 96.67
N ILE A 16 47.98 22.61 95.49
CA ILE A 16 48.40 21.51 94.61
C ILE A 16 49.28 22.10 93.51
N ASN A 17 50.54 21.70 93.50
CA ASN A 17 51.46 22.03 92.40
C ASN A 17 51.19 21.20 91.16
N LEU A 18 50.58 21.80 90.19
CA LEU A 18 50.33 21.17 88.86
C LEU A 18 51.60 21.38 88.03
N GLY A 19 52.52 20.45 88.08
CA GLY A 19 53.66 20.43 87.16
C GLY A 19 53.28 19.95 85.79
N TRP A 20 54.09 20.28 84.78
CA TRP A 20 53.90 19.89 83.36
C TRP A 20 53.59 18.38 83.19
N ARG A 21 54.10 17.55 84.04
CA ARG A 21 53.90 16.10 84.09
C ARG A 21 52.42 15.75 84.36
N HIS A 22 51.73 16.47 85.23
CA HIS A 22 50.30 16.22 85.54
C HIS A 22 49.42 16.67 84.45
N LEU A 23 49.80 17.74 83.71
CA LEU A 23 49.07 18.20 82.50
C LEU A 23 49.21 17.17 81.39
N PHE A 24 50.39 16.61 81.17
CA PHE A 24 50.61 15.53 80.22
C PHE A 24 49.80 14.27 80.55
N ILE A 25 49.76 13.87 81.83
CA ILE A 25 49.00 12.71 82.29
C ILE A 25 47.48 12.95 82.08
N GLY A 26 47.03 14.18 82.35
CA GLY A 26 45.64 14.57 82.14
C GLY A 26 45.22 14.51 80.62
N ILE A 27 46.08 15.08 79.77
CA ILE A 27 45.87 15.04 78.33
C ILE A 27 45.92 13.58 77.78
N ALA A 28 46.92 12.81 78.25
CA ALA A 28 47.04 11.39 77.83
C ALA A 28 45.84 10.57 78.27
N GLY A 29 45.39 10.81 79.55
CA GLY A 29 44.16 10.18 80.06
C GLY A 29 42.90 10.54 79.25
N PHE A 30 42.76 11.82 78.88
CA PHE A 30 41.63 12.29 78.07
C PHE A 30 41.67 11.70 76.67
N VAL A 31 42.82 11.69 76.00
CA VAL A 31 43.02 11.06 74.72
C VAL A 31 42.73 9.56 74.77
N GLY A 32 43.24 8.89 75.81
CA GLY A 32 42.93 7.47 76.03
C GLY A 32 41.43 7.18 76.23
N LEU A 33 40.75 8.05 76.96
CA LEU A 33 39.29 7.94 77.15
C LEU A 33 38.51 8.16 75.88
N VAL A 34 38.90 9.14 75.05
CA VAL A 34 38.27 9.39 73.73
C VAL A 34 38.52 8.22 72.82
N ILE A 35 39.74 7.70 72.75
CA ILE A 35 40.03 6.53 71.89
C ILE A 35 39.29 5.29 72.41
N GLY A 36 39.23 5.08 73.71
CA GLY A 36 38.52 3.96 74.30
C GLY A 36 37.02 4.00 74.06
N THR A 37 36.39 5.17 74.22
CA THR A 37 34.95 5.35 73.95
C THR A 37 34.64 5.24 72.48
N SER A 38 35.46 5.78 71.59
CA SER A 38 35.34 5.65 70.14
C SER A 38 35.49 4.20 69.68
N SER A 39 36.51 3.48 70.23
CA SER A 39 36.69 2.06 69.90
C SER A 39 35.53 1.19 70.40
N LEU A 40 35.06 1.44 71.61
CA LEU A 40 33.93 0.74 72.19
C LEU A 40 32.67 0.99 71.38
N PHE A 41 32.43 2.25 71.00
CA PHE A 41 31.27 2.61 70.12
C PHE A 41 31.38 1.96 68.75
N SER A 42 32.56 1.98 68.13
CA SER A 42 32.82 1.28 66.87
C SER A 42 32.63 -0.22 66.99
N TYR A 43 33.13 -0.85 68.04
CA TYR A 43 32.97 -2.28 68.31
C TYR A 43 31.48 -2.67 68.49
N VAL A 44 30.74 -1.87 69.27
CA VAL A 44 29.34 -2.11 69.55
C VAL A 44 28.51 -1.92 68.23
N THR A 45 28.84 -0.86 67.45
CA THR A 45 28.16 -0.63 66.18
C THR A 45 28.44 -1.72 65.17
N VAL A 46 29.67 -2.20 65.02
CA VAL A 46 30.03 -3.29 64.11
C VAL A 46 29.40 -4.61 64.52
N ARG A 47 29.48 -4.94 65.87
CA ARG A 47 28.94 -6.18 66.39
C ARG A 47 27.43 -6.25 66.38
N HIS A 48 26.75 -5.14 66.57
CA HIS A 48 25.28 -5.04 66.47
C HIS A 48 24.76 -4.53 65.11
N ALA A 49 25.61 -4.14 64.16
CA ALA A 49 25.21 -3.76 62.83
C ALA A 49 24.45 -4.89 62.10
N ALA A 50 24.75 -6.14 62.42
CA ALA A 50 24.03 -7.31 61.93
C ALA A 50 22.66 -7.55 62.63
N GLU A 51 22.50 -7.01 63.87
CA GLU A 51 21.26 -7.15 64.65
C GLU A 51 20.35 -5.92 64.60
N ILE A 52 20.89 -4.74 64.23
CA ILE A 52 20.07 -3.57 63.95
C ILE A 52 19.50 -3.74 62.53
N ARG A 53 18.72 -4.79 62.34
CA ARG A 53 17.75 -4.85 61.27
C ARG A 53 16.73 -3.81 61.61
N MET A 54 16.78 -2.65 60.90
CA MET A 54 15.67 -1.72 60.90
C MET A 54 14.56 -2.38 60.06
N PRO A 55 13.65 -3.17 60.65
CA PRO A 55 12.62 -3.90 59.89
C PRO A 55 11.76 -2.95 59.09
N PHE A 56 11.53 -1.77 59.62
CA PHE A 56 10.74 -0.71 58.97
C PHE A 56 11.39 -0.21 57.67
N LEU A 57 12.72 0.01 57.61
CA LEU A 57 13.38 0.44 56.36
C LEU A 57 13.48 -0.69 55.35
N GLN A 58 13.67 -1.93 55.80
CA GLN A 58 13.68 -3.08 54.89
C GLN A 58 12.30 -3.37 54.31
N ASP A 59 11.25 -3.26 55.12
CA ASP A 59 9.88 -3.44 54.66
C ASP A 59 9.44 -2.30 53.71
N MET A 60 9.87 -1.07 54.00
CA MET A 60 9.62 0.08 53.14
C MET A 60 10.37 -0.05 51.80
N LEU A 61 11.64 -0.45 51.78
CA LEU A 61 12.39 -0.70 50.55
C LEU A 61 11.83 -1.88 49.77
N ARG A 62 11.40 -2.96 50.45
CA ARG A 62 10.74 -4.10 49.79
C ARG A 62 9.39 -3.72 49.19
N SER A 63 8.59 -2.94 49.89
CA SER A 63 7.30 -2.49 49.38
C SER A 63 7.43 -1.55 48.17
N LEU A 64 8.42 -0.63 48.18
CA LEU A 64 8.75 0.23 47.06
C LEU A 64 9.25 -0.57 45.84
N SER A 65 10.21 -1.49 46.08
CA SER A 65 10.73 -2.32 44.96
C SER A 65 9.72 -3.32 44.45
N ALA A 66 8.84 -3.86 45.28
CA ALA A 66 7.73 -4.70 44.87
C ALA A 66 6.69 -3.91 44.02
N ALA A 67 6.34 -2.69 44.48
CA ALA A 67 5.43 -1.83 43.75
C ALA A 67 5.99 -1.37 42.39
N GLU A 68 7.27 -1.05 42.30
CA GLU A 68 7.96 -0.75 41.03
C GLU A 68 8.01 -1.98 40.10
N THR A 69 8.30 -3.14 40.65
CA THR A 69 8.37 -4.39 39.89
C THR A 69 6.98 -4.77 39.34
N GLU A 70 5.92 -4.63 40.12
CA GLU A 70 4.57 -4.91 39.65
C GLU A 70 4.12 -3.89 38.60
N ARG A 71 4.39 -2.60 38.79
CA ARG A 71 4.11 -1.57 37.75
C ARG A 71 4.88 -1.85 36.46
N SER A 72 6.14 -2.24 36.55
CA SER A 72 6.95 -2.60 35.40
C SER A 72 6.42 -3.84 34.68
N LYS A 73 6.00 -4.87 35.41
CA LYS A 73 5.37 -6.07 34.86
C LYS A 73 4.03 -5.75 34.19
N GLU A 74 3.21 -4.92 34.80
CA GLU A 74 1.93 -4.50 34.27
C GLU A 74 2.09 -3.71 32.97
N PHE A 75 3.02 -2.75 32.95
CA PHE A 75 3.39 -1.99 31.76
C PHE A 75 3.89 -2.88 30.61
N VAL A 76 4.79 -3.84 30.91
CA VAL A 76 5.30 -4.80 29.92
C VAL A 76 4.15 -5.67 29.40
N ARG A 77 3.28 -6.17 30.28
CA ARG A 77 2.13 -6.99 29.89
C ARG A 77 1.13 -6.24 29.03
N GLU A 78 0.86 -4.99 29.35
CA GLU A 78 -0.06 -4.14 28.59
C GLU A 78 0.51 -3.82 27.19
N ASN A 79 1.82 -3.50 27.09
CA ASN A 79 2.50 -3.31 25.82
C ASN A 79 2.53 -4.59 24.98
N LEU A 80 2.80 -5.75 25.57
CA LEU A 80 2.76 -7.03 24.85
C LEU A 80 1.36 -7.35 24.32
N ASN A 81 0.34 -7.09 25.12
CA ASN A 81 -1.05 -7.27 24.67
C ASN A 81 -1.40 -6.32 23.50
N ALA A 82 -1.03 -5.05 23.61
CA ALA A 82 -1.25 -4.08 22.54
C ALA A 82 -0.54 -4.47 21.23
N MET A 83 0.72 -4.93 21.34
CA MET A 83 1.48 -5.43 20.19
C MET A 83 0.87 -6.70 19.60
N ALA A 84 0.40 -7.65 20.41
CA ALA A 84 -0.26 -8.87 19.95
C ALA A 84 -1.58 -8.56 19.20
N VAL A 85 -2.37 -7.60 19.70
CA VAL A 85 -3.58 -7.12 19.01
C VAL A 85 -3.22 -6.49 17.67
N LYS A 86 -2.18 -5.65 17.64
CA LYS A 86 -1.69 -5.01 16.39
C LYS A 86 -1.21 -6.05 15.38
N LEU A 87 -0.48 -7.07 15.82
CA LEU A 87 -0.05 -8.18 14.98
C LEU A 87 -1.25 -8.92 14.36
N GLY A 88 -2.27 -9.23 15.17
CA GLY A 88 -3.50 -9.84 14.67
C GLY A 88 -4.23 -8.98 13.64
N GLN A 89 -4.32 -7.68 13.85
CA GLN A 89 -4.91 -6.76 12.89
C GLN A 89 -4.12 -6.73 11.57
N MET A 90 -2.79 -6.67 11.62
CA MET A 90 -1.94 -6.68 10.45
C MET A 90 -2.04 -8.00 9.68
N GLN A 91 -2.11 -9.15 10.37
CA GLN A 91 -2.35 -10.46 9.74
C GLN A 91 -3.71 -10.51 9.03
N ALA A 92 -4.77 -9.98 9.64
CA ALA A 92 -6.08 -9.89 9.02
C ALA A 92 -6.07 -8.99 7.77
N GLN A 93 -5.39 -7.84 7.83
CA GLN A 93 -5.21 -6.95 6.68
C GLN A 93 -4.44 -7.65 5.55
N MET A 94 -3.39 -8.40 5.86
CA MET A 94 -2.63 -9.17 4.89
C MET A 94 -3.49 -10.23 4.19
N THR A 95 -4.30 -10.98 4.95
CA THR A 95 -5.23 -11.96 4.38
C THR A 95 -6.27 -11.30 3.47
N HIS A 96 -6.74 -10.11 3.85
CA HIS A 96 -7.66 -9.33 3.02
C HIS A 96 -6.99 -8.87 1.71
N LEU A 97 -5.75 -8.38 1.77
CA LEU A 97 -4.96 -7.99 0.58
C LEU A 97 -4.70 -9.19 -0.34
N ASP A 98 -4.40 -10.37 0.20
CA ASP A 98 -4.24 -11.60 -0.58
C ASP A 98 -5.52 -11.95 -1.34
N SER A 99 -6.67 -11.92 -0.66
CA SER A 99 -7.98 -12.18 -1.28
C SER A 99 -8.31 -11.17 -2.39
N LEU A 100 -8.00 -9.90 -2.18
CA LEU A 100 -8.14 -8.87 -3.21
C LEU A 100 -7.20 -9.12 -4.39
N GLY A 101 -5.94 -9.49 -4.11
CA GLY A 101 -4.97 -9.83 -5.14
C GLY A 101 -5.41 -11.00 -6.01
N GLU A 102 -5.92 -12.08 -5.42
CA GLU A 102 -6.46 -13.24 -6.16
C GLU A 102 -7.67 -12.84 -7.04
N ARG A 103 -8.56 -12.02 -6.52
CA ARG A 103 -9.72 -11.52 -7.27
C ARG A 103 -9.29 -10.64 -8.45
N LEU A 104 -8.36 -9.71 -8.24
CA LEU A 104 -7.82 -8.85 -9.30
C LEU A 104 -7.10 -9.67 -10.37
N MET A 105 -6.33 -10.68 -9.99
CA MET A 105 -5.68 -11.60 -10.92
C MET A 105 -6.67 -12.39 -11.75
N SER A 106 -7.72 -12.94 -11.11
CA SER A 106 -8.76 -13.69 -11.82
C SER A 106 -9.53 -12.83 -12.83
N MET A 107 -9.70 -11.53 -12.52
CA MET A 107 -10.37 -10.56 -13.40
C MET A 107 -9.47 -10.07 -14.54
N SER A 108 -8.16 -10.06 -14.37
CA SER A 108 -7.20 -9.53 -15.35
C SER A 108 -6.76 -10.57 -16.37
N GLY A 109 -6.80 -11.84 -16.04
CA GLY A 109 -6.19 -12.92 -16.83
C GLY A 109 -4.65 -12.83 -16.91
N VAL A 110 -4.05 -11.90 -16.18
CA VAL A 110 -2.59 -11.69 -16.11
C VAL A 110 -2.09 -12.23 -14.77
N ILE A 111 -1.20 -13.21 -14.81
CA ILE A 111 -0.49 -13.67 -13.62
C ILE A 111 0.94 -13.15 -13.78
N PRO A 112 1.32 -12.05 -13.10
CA PRO A 112 2.71 -11.59 -13.08
C PRO A 112 3.60 -12.72 -12.54
N ALA A 113 4.72 -12.97 -13.22
CA ALA A 113 5.65 -14.03 -12.82
C ALA A 113 6.17 -13.83 -11.38
N GLU A 114 6.27 -12.57 -10.96
CA GLU A 114 6.68 -12.16 -9.64
C GLU A 114 5.68 -12.59 -8.54
N LEU A 115 4.38 -12.64 -8.85
CA LEU A 115 3.37 -13.03 -7.88
C LEU A 115 3.30 -14.54 -7.68
N ARG A 116 3.71 -15.35 -8.67
CA ARG A 116 3.84 -16.81 -8.52
C ARG A 116 4.91 -17.20 -7.51
N SER A 117 5.95 -16.39 -7.39
CA SER A 117 7.05 -16.61 -6.45
C SER A 117 6.77 -16.03 -5.06
N ALA A 118 5.89 -15.02 -4.96
CA ALA A 118 5.56 -14.35 -3.72
C ALA A 118 4.34 -14.94 -2.97
N THR A 119 3.61 -15.89 -3.58
CA THR A 119 2.49 -16.55 -2.92
C THR A 119 3.03 -17.65 -1.99
N PRO A 120 2.94 -17.51 -0.66
CA PRO A 120 3.37 -18.57 0.27
C PRO A 120 2.55 -19.85 0.16
N GLY A 121 1.51 -19.85 -0.66
CA GLY A 121 0.57 -20.96 -0.81
C GLY A 121 1.02 -22.14 -1.65
N ASN A 122 2.18 -22.09 -2.31
CA ASN A 122 2.69 -23.22 -3.10
C ASN A 122 3.86 -23.96 -2.43
N ALA A 123 4.16 -23.61 -1.17
CA ALA A 123 4.99 -24.44 -0.32
C ALA A 123 4.15 -25.59 0.25
N GLY A 124 3.89 -26.58 -0.61
CA GLY A 124 3.45 -27.91 -0.16
C GLY A 124 2.00 -27.97 0.28
N LYS A 125 1.19 -28.60 -0.55
CA LYS A 125 -0.06 -29.21 -0.17
C LYS A 125 0.07 -29.88 1.20
N ASP A 126 -0.78 -29.48 2.12
CA ASP A 126 -1.18 -30.22 3.31
C ASP A 126 -0.06 -30.87 4.14
N ARG A 127 0.69 -30.06 4.87
CA ARG A 127 1.33 -30.51 6.10
C ARG A 127 0.69 -29.84 7.30
N ARG A 128 -0.61 -30.06 7.47
CA ARG A 128 -1.33 -29.79 8.72
C ARG A 128 -1.20 -31.03 9.60
N GLY A 129 -0.24 -31.02 10.52
CA GLY A 129 -0.05 -32.13 11.46
C GLY A 129 1.38 -32.14 12.00
N GLY A 130 1.74 -31.15 12.83
CA GLY A 130 2.86 -31.21 13.75
C GLY A 130 2.36 -31.37 15.18
N PRO A 131 3.21 -31.78 16.14
CA PRO A 131 2.85 -31.81 17.56
C PRO A 131 2.41 -30.42 17.98
N LEU A 132 1.33 -30.35 18.77
CA LEU A 132 0.84 -29.10 19.37
C LEU A 132 1.96 -28.55 20.25
N VAL A 133 2.72 -27.61 19.72
CA VAL A 133 3.65 -26.81 20.53
C VAL A 133 2.80 -25.73 21.17
N SER A 134 2.67 -25.78 22.51
CA SER A 134 2.04 -24.71 23.26
C SER A 134 2.76 -23.40 22.91
N PRO A 135 2.04 -22.32 22.55
CA PRO A 135 2.66 -21.06 22.25
C PRO A 135 3.41 -20.58 23.50
N SER A 136 4.73 -20.59 23.47
CA SER A 136 5.51 -19.86 24.46
C SER A 136 5.24 -18.37 24.28
N PRO A 137 5.10 -17.59 25.35
CA PRO A 137 4.94 -16.15 25.23
C PRO A 137 6.16 -15.58 24.50
N LEU A 138 5.90 -14.87 23.39
CA LEU A 138 6.93 -14.20 22.62
C LEU A 138 7.66 -13.19 23.52
N SER A 139 8.96 -13.12 23.41
CA SER A 139 9.71 -12.02 24.00
C SER A 139 9.38 -10.70 23.32
N PRO A 140 9.54 -9.55 23.97
CA PRO A 140 9.27 -8.25 23.36
C PRO A 140 10.07 -8.02 22.06
N THR A 141 11.29 -8.54 21.96
CA THR A 141 12.13 -8.46 20.77
C THR A 141 11.61 -9.34 19.64
N GLU A 142 11.24 -10.59 19.92
CA GLU A 142 10.63 -11.48 18.90
C GLU A 142 9.30 -10.95 18.36
N LEU A 143 8.51 -10.30 19.21
CA LEU A 143 7.26 -9.67 18.78
C LEU A 143 7.52 -8.46 17.90
N GLN A 144 8.53 -7.63 18.23
CA GLN A 144 8.92 -6.48 17.42
C GLN A 144 9.42 -6.93 16.04
N ASP A 145 10.30 -7.95 16.00
CA ASP A 145 10.80 -8.52 14.74
C ASP A 145 9.66 -9.08 13.87
N ALA A 146 8.69 -9.74 14.48
CA ALA A 146 7.51 -10.26 13.77
C ALA A 146 6.62 -9.14 13.22
N LEU A 147 6.45 -8.03 13.95
CA LEU A 147 5.73 -6.85 13.49
C LEU A 147 6.44 -6.17 12.32
N ASP A 148 7.75 -6.03 12.41
CA ASP A 148 8.55 -5.39 11.35
C ASP A 148 8.57 -6.24 10.07
N GLU A 149 8.66 -7.56 10.21
CA GLU A 149 8.56 -8.48 9.07
C GLU A 149 7.16 -8.42 8.42
N LEU A 150 6.10 -8.44 9.22
CA LEU A 150 4.73 -8.34 8.72
C LEU A 150 4.47 -6.99 8.04
N SER A 151 5.02 -5.90 8.59
CA SER A 151 4.94 -4.57 7.98
C SER A 151 5.58 -4.56 6.58
N ARG A 152 6.79 -5.11 6.45
CA ARG A 152 7.47 -5.25 5.16
C ARG A 152 6.66 -6.06 4.16
N GLN A 153 6.04 -7.16 4.61
CA GLN A 153 5.22 -7.99 3.74
C GLN A 153 3.96 -7.27 3.26
N ILE A 154 3.30 -6.49 4.14
CA ILE A 154 2.13 -5.68 3.80
C ILE A 154 2.51 -4.61 2.76
N GLU A 155 3.61 -3.89 2.96
CA GLU A 155 4.12 -2.89 2.02
C GLU A 155 4.42 -3.50 0.65
N ALA A 156 5.20 -4.57 0.60
CA ALA A 156 5.53 -5.25 -0.65
C ALA A 156 4.29 -5.75 -1.42
N ARG A 157 3.28 -6.26 -0.71
CA ARG A 157 2.01 -6.68 -1.35
C ARG A 157 1.17 -5.50 -1.80
N GLY A 158 1.16 -4.39 -1.05
CA GLY A 158 0.53 -3.14 -1.45
C GLY A 158 1.10 -2.61 -2.77
N ASP A 159 2.41 -2.61 -2.92
CA ASP A 159 3.10 -2.19 -4.14
C ASP A 159 2.72 -3.08 -5.35
N ILE A 160 2.70 -4.40 -5.15
CA ILE A 160 2.29 -5.36 -6.20
C ILE A 160 0.84 -5.13 -6.62
N LEU A 161 -0.08 -4.93 -5.67
CA LEU A 161 -1.49 -4.66 -5.96
C LEU A 161 -1.68 -3.34 -6.73
N SER A 162 -0.94 -2.30 -6.35
CA SER A 162 -0.93 -1.00 -7.05
C SER A 162 -0.43 -1.15 -8.49
N LEU A 163 0.60 -1.97 -8.71
CA LEU A 163 1.10 -2.27 -10.05
C LEU A 163 0.06 -3.03 -10.89
N ILE A 164 -0.62 -4.03 -10.31
CA ILE A 164 -1.69 -4.76 -10.98
C ILE A 164 -2.84 -3.83 -11.35
N GLU A 165 -3.27 -2.98 -10.43
CA GLU A 165 -4.32 -2.00 -10.67
C GLU A 165 -3.98 -1.07 -11.84
N ALA A 166 -2.74 -0.54 -11.87
CA ALA A 166 -2.25 0.29 -12.96
C ALA A 166 -2.26 -0.46 -14.30
N GLN A 167 -1.81 -1.71 -14.33
CA GLN A 167 -1.82 -2.56 -15.53
C GLN A 167 -3.25 -2.87 -16.01
N LEU A 168 -4.16 -3.15 -15.10
CA LEU A 168 -5.58 -3.38 -15.42
C LEU A 168 -6.24 -2.14 -16.00
N LEU A 169 -5.97 -0.98 -15.41
CA LEU A 169 -6.47 0.30 -15.90
C LEU A 169 -5.93 0.57 -17.31
N ASP A 170 -4.64 0.41 -17.53
CA ASP A 170 -4.01 0.58 -18.84
C ASP A 170 -4.59 -0.39 -19.89
N ALA A 171 -4.73 -1.68 -19.56
CA ALA A 171 -5.35 -2.68 -20.42
C ALA A 171 -6.82 -2.34 -20.74
N ARG A 172 -7.58 -1.83 -19.75
CA ARG A 172 -8.97 -1.40 -19.95
C ARG A 172 -9.05 -0.19 -20.87
N VAL A 173 -8.18 0.79 -20.66
CA VAL A 173 -8.07 1.98 -21.52
C VAL A 173 -7.71 1.56 -22.94
N ARG A 174 -6.66 0.78 -23.15
CA ARG A 174 -6.27 0.27 -24.47
C ARG A 174 -7.41 -0.50 -25.14
N LYS A 175 -8.10 -1.38 -24.42
CA LYS A 175 -9.25 -2.13 -24.95
C LYS A 175 -10.40 -1.19 -25.34
N SER A 176 -10.61 -0.10 -24.61
CA SER A 176 -11.65 0.89 -24.95
C SER A 176 -11.30 1.73 -26.19
N MET A 177 -10.04 1.86 -26.53
CA MET A 177 -9.54 2.60 -27.67
C MET A 177 -9.51 1.78 -28.97
N LEU A 178 -9.56 0.44 -28.89
CA LEU A 178 -9.60 -0.39 -30.10
C LEU A 178 -11.00 -0.33 -30.76
N PRO A 179 -11.10 -0.09 -32.08
CA PRO A 179 -12.36 0.04 -32.80
C PRO A 179 -13.00 -1.34 -33.06
N THR A 180 -13.51 -1.96 -32.01
CA THR A 180 -14.06 -3.32 -32.02
C THR A 180 -15.58 -3.35 -32.09
N THR A 181 -16.28 -2.21 -31.92
CA THR A 181 -17.73 -2.15 -32.04
C THR A 181 -18.15 -1.96 -33.49
N LEU A 182 -19.14 -2.71 -33.95
CA LEU A 182 -19.74 -2.48 -35.26
C LEU A 182 -20.31 -1.05 -35.30
N PRO A 183 -19.90 -0.23 -36.29
CA PRO A 183 -20.27 1.18 -36.34
C PRO A 183 -21.72 1.42 -36.73
N VAL A 184 -22.41 0.41 -37.27
CA VAL A 184 -23.82 0.47 -37.66
C VAL A 184 -24.47 -0.89 -37.43
N ALA A 185 -25.76 -0.89 -37.08
CA ALA A 185 -26.58 -2.10 -36.97
C ALA A 185 -27.03 -2.56 -38.37
N ALA A 186 -26.11 -3.06 -39.17
CA ALA A 186 -26.35 -3.56 -40.51
C ALA A 186 -25.85 -4.98 -40.65
N GLN A 187 -26.47 -5.72 -41.57
CA GLN A 187 -25.92 -6.98 -42.01
C GLN A 187 -24.64 -6.70 -42.80
N TRP A 188 -23.62 -7.55 -42.63
CA TRP A 188 -22.31 -7.42 -43.25
C TRP A 188 -22.36 -7.80 -44.75
N ASN A 189 -23.02 -7.01 -45.56
CA ASN A 189 -23.25 -7.30 -46.99
C ASN A 189 -22.69 -6.25 -47.94
N GLY A 190 -21.78 -5.39 -47.44
CA GLY A 190 -21.17 -4.34 -48.24
C GLY A 190 -19.86 -4.79 -48.90
N SER A 191 -19.18 -3.85 -49.52
CA SER A 191 -17.87 -4.09 -50.16
C SER A 191 -16.75 -4.23 -49.14
N SER A 192 -15.82 -5.18 -49.40
CA SER A 192 -14.67 -5.46 -48.54
C SER A 192 -13.49 -4.51 -48.81
N PHE A 193 -12.60 -4.41 -47.83
CA PHE A 193 -11.31 -3.75 -47.93
C PHE A 193 -10.40 -4.42 -48.97
N GLY A 194 -9.71 -3.62 -49.79
CA GLY A 194 -8.69 -4.09 -50.70
C GLY A 194 -8.85 -3.63 -52.12
N TRP A 195 -8.06 -4.18 -53.01
CA TRP A 195 -8.07 -3.83 -54.45
C TRP A 195 -9.33 -4.35 -55.11
N ARG A 196 -10.05 -3.45 -55.79
CA ARG A 196 -11.27 -3.76 -56.56
C ARG A 196 -11.38 -2.88 -57.79
N ILE A 197 -12.32 -3.20 -58.69
CA ILE A 197 -12.73 -2.31 -59.78
C ILE A 197 -13.56 -1.16 -59.17
N ASP A 198 -13.16 0.05 -59.43
CA ASP A 198 -13.91 1.26 -59.01
C ASP A 198 -15.23 1.33 -59.80
N PRO A 199 -16.38 1.45 -59.10
CA PRO A 199 -17.68 1.42 -59.75
C PRO A 199 -17.96 2.65 -60.61
N PHE A 200 -17.19 3.73 -60.50
CA PHE A 200 -17.40 4.97 -61.26
C PHE A 200 -16.46 5.08 -62.48
N THR A 201 -15.19 4.67 -62.29
CA THR A 201 -14.18 4.81 -63.36
C THR A 201 -13.97 3.51 -64.14
N GLY A 202 -14.30 2.37 -63.57
CA GLY A 202 -14.01 1.07 -64.13
C GLY A 202 -12.53 0.67 -64.00
N GLU A 203 -11.71 1.48 -63.35
CA GLU A 203 -10.30 1.24 -63.13
C GLU A 203 -10.03 0.47 -61.84
N ARG A 204 -8.86 -0.11 -61.71
CA ARG A 204 -8.45 -0.78 -60.48
C ARG A 204 -8.07 0.25 -59.40
N ALA A 205 -8.81 0.26 -58.29
CA ALA A 205 -8.58 1.16 -57.17
C ALA A 205 -8.54 0.43 -55.84
N MET A 206 -7.85 1.02 -54.87
CA MET A 206 -7.79 0.51 -53.50
C MET A 206 -8.99 1.00 -52.72
N HIS A 207 -9.80 0.11 -52.15
CA HIS A 207 -10.84 0.45 -51.20
C HIS A 207 -10.25 0.44 -49.78
N GLU A 208 -10.09 1.63 -49.20
CA GLU A 208 -9.38 1.85 -47.92
C GLU A 208 -10.25 1.52 -46.70
N GLY A 209 -11.49 1.08 -46.90
CA GLY A 209 -12.43 0.78 -45.83
C GLY A 209 -13.26 -0.47 -46.08
N VAL A 210 -14.35 -0.59 -45.35
CA VAL A 210 -15.43 -1.55 -45.57
C VAL A 210 -16.74 -0.78 -45.67
N ASP A 211 -17.62 -1.22 -46.54
CA ASP A 211 -18.94 -0.63 -46.70
C ASP A 211 -19.99 -1.49 -46.01
N PHE A 212 -20.79 -0.87 -45.18
CA PHE A 212 -21.94 -1.51 -44.51
C PHE A 212 -23.20 -1.00 -45.20
N ALA A 213 -23.93 -1.87 -45.84
CA ALA A 213 -25.26 -1.54 -46.40
C ALA A 213 -26.18 -1.12 -45.25
N ALA A 214 -26.69 0.09 -45.29
CA ALA A 214 -27.54 0.65 -44.27
C ALA A 214 -28.50 1.65 -44.86
N ASP A 215 -29.77 1.59 -44.50
CA ASP A 215 -30.77 2.54 -44.94
C ASP A 215 -30.42 3.97 -44.50
N PRO A 216 -30.75 4.99 -45.26
CA PRO A 216 -30.55 6.37 -44.85
C PRO A 216 -31.23 6.65 -43.52
N GLY A 217 -30.50 7.30 -42.60
CA GLY A 217 -30.99 7.58 -41.25
C GLY A 217 -30.75 6.48 -40.22
N THR A 218 -30.06 5.39 -40.58
CA THR A 218 -29.64 4.37 -39.61
C THR A 218 -28.56 4.99 -38.69
N PRO A 219 -28.66 4.83 -37.34
CA PRO A 219 -27.69 5.36 -36.41
C PRO A 219 -26.29 4.80 -36.67
N VAL A 220 -25.30 5.70 -36.75
CA VAL A 220 -23.87 5.39 -36.84
C VAL A 220 -23.25 5.69 -35.51
N VAL A 221 -22.56 4.70 -34.93
CA VAL A 221 -21.94 4.79 -33.60
C VAL A 221 -20.41 4.72 -33.66
N ALA A 222 -19.74 5.36 -32.71
CA ALA A 222 -18.29 5.30 -32.59
C ALA A 222 -17.81 3.88 -32.26
N ALA A 223 -16.95 3.33 -33.11
CA ALA A 223 -16.40 1.97 -32.95
C ALA A 223 -15.51 1.80 -31.71
N ALA A 224 -14.94 2.90 -31.22
CA ALA A 224 -14.17 3.01 -29.99
C ALA A 224 -14.36 4.38 -29.34
N GLY A 225 -13.89 4.55 -28.09
CA GLY A 225 -13.78 5.86 -27.45
C GLY A 225 -12.66 6.69 -28.06
N GLY A 226 -12.79 8.02 -28.11
CA GLY A 226 -11.79 8.90 -28.69
C GLY A 226 -12.21 10.36 -28.76
N VAL A 227 -11.44 11.16 -29.47
CA VAL A 227 -11.71 12.58 -29.73
C VAL A 227 -12.02 12.78 -31.21
N VAL A 228 -13.11 13.45 -31.54
CA VAL A 228 -13.44 13.81 -32.91
C VAL A 228 -12.42 14.82 -33.41
N ILE A 229 -11.68 14.47 -34.48
CA ILE A 229 -10.68 15.36 -35.09
C ILE A 229 -11.27 16.07 -36.33
N THR A 230 -12.22 15.43 -37.03
CA THR A 230 -12.88 15.98 -38.20
C THR A 230 -14.38 15.68 -38.17
N ALA A 231 -15.21 16.66 -38.50
CA ALA A 231 -16.66 16.51 -38.65
C ALA A 231 -17.13 17.55 -39.67
N GLU A 232 -16.98 17.23 -40.95
CA GLU A 232 -17.23 18.15 -42.05
C GLU A 232 -17.63 17.45 -43.34
N ARG A 233 -17.94 18.25 -44.40
CA ARG A 233 -18.23 17.73 -45.73
C ARG A 233 -16.95 17.63 -46.55
N HIS A 234 -16.60 16.43 -46.95
CA HIS A 234 -15.47 16.15 -47.84
C HIS A 234 -15.99 15.88 -49.30
N PRO A 235 -15.26 16.31 -50.36
CA PRO A 235 -15.68 16.12 -51.73
C PRO A 235 -16.03 14.68 -52.11
N GLU A 236 -15.19 13.73 -51.69
CA GLU A 236 -15.38 12.29 -52.00
C GLU A 236 -16.15 11.55 -50.91
N TYR A 237 -15.81 11.75 -49.64
CA TYR A 237 -16.42 11.06 -48.51
C TYR A 237 -17.81 11.61 -48.11
N GLY A 238 -18.26 12.72 -48.69
CA GLY A 238 -19.49 13.36 -48.27
C GLY A 238 -19.38 13.91 -46.84
N ASN A 239 -20.47 13.82 -46.07
CA ASN A 239 -20.42 14.16 -44.66
C ASN A 239 -19.61 13.09 -43.92
N MET A 240 -18.51 13.49 -43.29
CA MET A 240 -17.50 12.59 -42.72
C MET A 240 -17.20 12.98 -41.27
N VAL A 241 -17.06 11.96 -40.43
CA VAL A 241 -16.52 12.08 -39.07
C VAL A 241 -15.24 11.27 -38.99
N GLU A 242 -14.20 11.87 -38.41
CA GLU A 242 -12.97 11.16 -38.08
C GLU A 242 -12.71 11.28 -36.59
N ILE A 243 -12.35 10.14 -35.94
CA ILE A 243 -12.13 10.04 -34.50
C ILE A 243 -10.71 9.52 -34.26
N ASP A 244 -9.95 10.25 -33.45
CA ASP A 244 -8.66 9.83 -32.93
C ASP A 244 -8.87 9.03 -31.64
N HIS A 245 -8.34 7.81 -31.61
CA HIS A 245 -8.42 6.88 -30.48
C HIS A 245 -7.11 6.86 -29.65
N GLY A 246 -6.13 7.69 -30.01
CA GLY A 246 -4.78 7.66 -29.47
C GLY A 246 -3.90 6.60 -30.13
N ASN A 247 -2.59 6.64 -29.83
CA ASN A 247 -1.58 5.75 -30.41
C ASN A 247 -1.58 5.72 -31.95
N ASP A 248 -1.80 6.86 -32.59
CA ASP A 248 -1.90 7.04 -34.05
C ASP A 248 -3.01 6.21 -34.71
N LEU A 249 -4.01 5.77 -33.94
CA LEU A 249 -5.14 5.00 -34.42
C LEU A 249 -6.35 5.91 -34.63
N THR A 250 -6.84 6.01 -35.86
CA THR A 250 -8.05 6.79 -36.20
C THR A 250 -9.09 5.93 -36.89
N THR A 251 -10.36 6.33 -36.79
CA THR A 251 -11.46 5.76 -37.58
C THR A 251 -12.19 6.84 -38.31
N ARG A 252 -12.65 6.50 -39.52
CA ARG A 252 -13.40 7.41 -40.41
C ARG A 252 -14.76 6.81 -40.73
N TYR A 253 -15.79 7.66 -40.69
CA TYR A 253 -17.18 7.34 -40.94
C TYR A 253 -17.68 8.28 -42.03
N ALA A 254 -17.96 7.77 -43.20
CA ALA A 254 -18.27 8.58 -44.38
C ALA A 254 -19.68 8.33 -44.93
N HIS A 255 -20.08 9.16 -45.90
CA HIS A 255 -21.37 9.18 -46.61
C HIS A 255 -22.57 9.44 -45.69
N ALA A 256 -22.36 10.03 -44.51
CA ALA A 256 -23.42 10.32 -43.55
C ALA A 256 -24.47 11.30 -44.11
N SER A 257 -25.74 11.08 -43.77
CA SER A 257 -26.79 12.05 -44.05
C SER A 257 -26.77 13.22 -43.08
N LYS A 258 -26.43 12.96 -41.82
CA LYS A 258 -26.35 13.97 -40.75
C LYS A 258 -25.24 13.63 -39.75
N ILE A 259 -24.55 14.66 -39.26
CA ILE A 259 -23.50 14.56 -38.21
C ILE A 259 -24.05 15.20 -36.94
N PHE A 260 -23.78 14.58 -35.78
CA PHE A 260 -24.21 15.04 -34.45
C PHE A 260 -23.07 15.56 -33.57
N VAL A 261 -21.83 15.35 -33.98
CA VAL A 261 -20.62 15.70 -33.22
C VAL A 261 -19.85 16.80 -33.93
N LYS A 262 -18.94 17.46 -33.22
CA LYS A 262 -18.05 18.52 -33.72
C LYS A 262 -16.59 18.16 -33.40
N PRO A 263 -15.62 18.71 -34.14
CA PRO A 263 -14.21 18.60 -33.77
C PRO A 263 -13.98 19.00 -32.33
N GLY A 264 -13.14 18.25 -31.60
CA GLY A 264 -12.87 18.39 -30.15
C GLY A 264 -13.87 17.67 -29.24
N THR A 265 -14.97 17.10 -29.77
CA THR A 265 -15.92 16.33 -28.94
C THR A 265 -15.32 15.01 -28.51
N LEU A 266 -15.32 14.74 -27.16
CA LEU A 266 -14.98 13.44 -26.62
C LEU A 266 -16.15 12.48 -26.78
N VAL A 267 -15.93 11.34 -27.45
CA VAL A 267 -16.96 10.32 -27.69
C VAL A 267 -16.60 9.01 -26.98
N ARG A 268 -17.64 8.31 -26.52
CA ARG A 268 -17.52 6.97 -25.94
C ARG A 268 -17.77 5.92 -27.03
N ARG A 269 -17.19 4.73 -26.83
CA ARG A 269 -17.54 3.56 -27.66
C ARG A 269 -19.04 3.33 -27.66
N GLY A 270 -19.63 3.13 -28.86
CA GLY A 270 -21.06 2.93 -29.03
C GLY A 270 -21.91 4.20 -28.96
N GLN A 271 -21.31 5.37 -28.78
CA GLN A 271 -22.01 6.65 -28.82
C GLN A 271 -22.42 6.98 -30.26
N GLU A 272 -23.67 7.42 -30.46
CA GLU A 272 -24.16 7.88 -31.73
C GLU A 272 -23.44 9.17 -32.14
N ILE A 273 -22.92 9.18 -33.40
CA ILE A 273 -22.12 10.28 -33.95
C ILE A 273 -22.68 10.85 -35.23
N ALA A 274 -23.45 10.02 -35.96
CA ALA A 274 -24.02 10.41 -37.27
C ALA A 274 -25.21 9.51 -37.63
N LEU A 275 -25.85 9.82 -38.74
CA LEU A 275 -26.80 8.94 -39.42
C LEU A 275 -26.24 8.52 -40.79
N SER A 276 -26.42 7.26 -41.17
CA SER A 276 -26.06 6.75 -42.49
C SER A 276 -26.75 7.51 -43.60
N GLY A 277 -26.16 7.51 -44.76
CA GLY A 277 -26.71 8.21 -45.97
C GLY A 277 -26.04 7.75 -47.24
N SER A 278 -25.98 8.68 -48.21
CA SER A 278 -25.37 8.47 -49.53
C SER A 278 -24.76 9.79 -50.05
N THR A 279 -24.19 10.61 -49.16
CA THR A 279 -23.57 11.88 -49.53
C THR A 279 -22.18 11.69 -50.11
N GLY A 280 -21.70 12.61 -50.94
CA GLY A 280 -20.41 12.51 -51.62
C GLY A 280 -20.42 11.49 -52.78
N ARG A 281 -19.27 10.82 -52.98
CA ARG A 281 -19.07 9.82 -54.02
C ARG A 281 -19.58 8.46 -53.59
N SER A 282 -20.87 8.20 -53.71
CA SER A 282 -21.54 7.00 -53.25
C SER A 282 -22.48 6.46 -54.32
N THR A 283 -22.53 5.15 -54.53
CA THR A 283 -23.41 4.47 -55.48
C THR A 283 -24.79 4.14 -54.91
N GLY A 284 -24.97 4.30 -53.62
CA GLY A 284 -26.21 4.02 -52.90
C GLY A 284 -26.06 4.14 -51.40
N PRO A 285 -27.15 4.02 -50.63
CA PRO A 285 -27.09 4.18 -49.17
C PRO A 285 -26.19 3.14 -48.49
N HIS A 286 -25.15 3.60 -47.78
CA HIS A 286 -24.24 2.76 -47.00
C HIS A 286 -23.43 3.63 -46.02
N LEU A 287 -22.80 2.99 -45.06
CA LEU A 287 -21.72 3.56 -44.25
C LEU A 287 -20.38 3.05 -44.78
N HIS A 288 -19.52 3.94 -45.24
CA HIS A 288 -18.11 3.64 -45.48
C HIS A 288 -17.32 3.84 -44.19
N PHE A 289 -16.63 2.80 -43.75
CA PHE A 289 -15.87 2.77 -42.47
C PHE A 289 -14.42 2.40 -42.71
N GLU A 290 -13.49 3.25 -42.21
CA GLU A 290 -12.06 3.01 -42.27
C GLU A 290 -11.47 2.91 -40.86
N VAL A 291 -10.40 2.11 -40.72
CA VAL A 291 -9.48 2.11 -39.62
C VAL A 291 -8.10 2.47 -40.15
N ARG A 292 -7.46 3.47 -39.57
CA ARG A 292 -6.14 3.94 -40.04
C ARG A 292 -5.17 3.93 -38.89
N LEU A 293 -3.96 3.39 -39.12
CA LEU A 293 -2.86 3.41 -38.18
C LEU A 293 -1.73 4.21 -38.80
N ARG A 294 -1.31 5.29 -38.14
CA ARG A 294 -0.30 6.23 -38.66
C ARG A 294 -0.67 6.77 -40.05
N GLY A 295 -1.95 7.06 -40.27
CA GLY A 295 -2.46 7.52 -41.53
C GLY A 295 -2.61 6.45 -42.64
N ILE A 296 -2.15 5.20 -42.38
CA ILE A 296 -2.23 4.10 -43.35
C ILE A 296 -3.49 3.27 -43.09
N ALA A 297 -4.31 3.08 -44.10
CA ALA A 297 -5.54 2.28 -44.03
C ALA A 297 -5.24 0.82 -43.64
N GLN A 298 -5.95 0.32 -42.66
CA GLN A 298 -5.89 -1.06 -42.15
C GLN A 298 -7.21 -1.76 -42.47
N ASN A 299 -7.17 -3.07 -42.66
CA ASN A 299 -8.39 -3.84 -42.87
C ASN A 299 -9.27 -3.82 -41.60
N PRO A 300 -10.45 -3.12 -41.62
CA PRO A 300 -11.30 -2.99 -40.44
C PRO A 300 -11.80 -4.31 -39.89
N ASN A 301 -11.90 -5.35 -40.74
CA ASN A 301 -12.37 -6.65 -40.33
C ASN A 301 -11.51 -7.30 -39.25
N ARG A 302 -10.19 -7.01 -39.22
CA ARG A 302 -9.30 -7.51 -38.18
C ARG A 302 -9.66 -6.98 -36.79
N PHE A 303 -10.16 -5.76 -36.71
CA PHE A 303 -10.57 -5.13 -35.47
C PHE A 303 -11.98 -5.59 -35.05
N LEU A 304 -12.91 -5.66 -35.99
CA LEU A 304 -14.31 -5.98 -35.73
C LEU A 304 -14.54 -7.48 -35.44
N GLN A 305 -13.75 -8.38 -35.99
CA GLN A 305 -13.82 -9.83 -35.71
C GLN A 305 -13.40 -10.19 -34.28
N THR A 306 -12.50 -9.44 -33.69
CA THR A 306 -12.08 -9.64 -32.29
C THR A 306 -13.26 -9.44 -31.33
N ALA A 307 -14.24 -8.63 -31.69
CA ALA A 307 -15.47 -8.44 -30.92
C ALA A 307 -16.38 -9.68 -30.91
N LYS A 308 -16.51 -10.37 -32.06
CA LYS A 308 -17.34 -11.59 -32.15
C LYS A 308 -16.78 -12.74 -31.33
N ALA A 309 -15.48 -12.92 -31.31
CA ALA A 309 -14.81 -13.96 -30.51
C ALA A 309 -15.04 -13.74 -28.99
N ASN A 310 -14.93 -12.49 -28.52
CA ASN A 310 -15.14 -12.16 -27.11
C ASN A 310 -16.59 -12.30 -26.65
N VAL A 311 -17.57 -12.05 -27.53
CA VAL A 311 -19.00 -12.22 -27.21
C VAL A 311 -19.37 -13.70 -27.09
N SER A 312 -18.75 -14.57 -27.90
CA SER A 312 -19.02 -16.02 -27.87
C SER A 312 -18.41 -16.69 -26.61
N LEU A 313 -17.30 -16.17 -26.08
CA LEU A 313 -16.68 -16.66 -24.85
C LEU A 313 -17.42 -16.18 -23.59
N ALA A 314 -18.06 -15.01 -23.62
CA ALA A 314 -18.83 -14.47 -22.50
C ALA A 314 -20.24 -15.09 -22.36
N ARG A 315 -20.69 -15.91 -23.32
CA ARG A 315 -21.99 -16.62 -23.30
C ARG A 315 -21.84 -18.11 -22.96
N ARG A 316 -20.67 -18.58 -22.67
CA ARG A 316 -20.38 -19.93 -22.14
C ARG A 316 -19.96 -19.83 -20.68
#